data_18a1acc5b18f8e9ad068a56d511fd622
#
_entry.id   18a1acc5b18f8e9ad068a56d511fd622
#
_cell.length_a   1.000
_cell.length_b   1.000
_cell.length_c   1.000
_cell.angle_alpha   90.00
_cell.angle_beta   90.00
_cell.angle_gamma   90.00
#
_symmetry.space_group_name_H-M   'P 1'
#
loop_
_entity.id
_entity.type
_entity.pdbx_description
1 polymer ?
#
loop_
_entity_poly.entity_id
_entity_poly.type
_entity_poly.pdbx_seq_one_letter_code
_entity_poly.pdbx_strand_id
1 'polypeptide(L)'
;LIHSTSRLKYYNRPVTSPIFETEIPKEYRSNFIHLYFDIGWFGVLSGSSVNFLNIYAARLGATGFQIGLLGAMAAAVSLVLAIPSGHWISKRHIGKAVFWASVIYRIGFLLWVPLPWLFGNEGQIWALIIIALLMAIPLTPLAVGFNALFAAAVPIEYRAHVAGVRNVVLSVTFVLSSLASGYLLDHISFPTGYQVVFLIGFIGAAMSSLHLYFVRPLASDANPLLSEPSPVEDPERADQRPNLFSAIRADVWSTRFRNVLLVMMGFHLAQFLALPLFPLYQVNQLRLTDDQLGIGSALFYVVVLVGSTQLRRIVYHIGHQRVTALGVVGMGLYPFLLALSRTPLDFYGISALGGLSWSLAGGAYANYMLEHIPAHDRPAYLAWYNVVLNASILIGSLAGPLIANQIGLIPALFAFAAARTLAGMAIWKWG
;
A
#
# COMPACT_ATOMS: atom_id res chain seq x y z
N LEU A 1 -13.11 -1.64 45.49
CA LEU A 1 -11.71 -1.18 45.54
C LEU A 1 -10.73 -2.37 45.59
N ILE A 2 -10.69 -3.28 44.65
CA ILE A 2 -9.58 -4.25 44.40
C ILE A 2 -9.84 -4.85 42.99
N HIS A 3 -9.53 -4.12 41.91
CA HIS A 3 -9.43 -4.72 40.55
C HIS A 3 -8.76 -3.79 39.52
N SER A 4 -7.80 -2.94 39.92
CA SER A 4 -7.14 -2.03 38.96
C SER A 4 -5.62 -2.13 38.86
N THR A 5 -4.96 -3.09 39.53
CA THR A 5 -3.48 -3.14 39.58
C THR A 5 -2.82 -4.18 38.68
N SER A 6 -3.57 -5.03 37.97
CA SER A 6 -2.99 -6.07 37.12
C SER A 6 -2.65 -5.60 35.68
N ARG A 7 -3.21 -4.49 35.18
CA ARG A 7 -2.93 -3.97 33.82
C ARG A 7 -1.65 -3.16 33.69
N LEU A 8 -1.08 -2.66 34.80
CA LEU A 8 0.13 -1.82 34.76
C LEU A 8 1.45 -2.61 34.78
N LYS A 9 1.43 -3.90 35.10
CA LYS A 9 2.66 -4.73 35.19
C LYS A 9 3.24 -5.15 33.83
N TYR A 10 2.47 -5.12 32.74
CA TYR A 10 2.96 -5.47 31.40
C TYR A 10 3.65 -4.31 30.65
N TYR A 11 3.49 -3.06 31.09
CA TYR A 11 4.02 -1.87 30.42
C TYR A 11 5.42 -1.44 30.89
N ASN A 12 5.95 -1.97 31.99
CA ASN A 12 7.21 -1.53 32.59
C ASN A 12 8.41 -2.46 32.35
N ARG A 13 8.42 -3.28 31.30
CA ARG A 13 9.70 -3.89 30.87
C ARG A 13 10.50 -2.85 30.10
N PRO A 14 11.74 -2.52 30.53
CA PRO A 14 12.60 -1.63 29.77
C PRO A 14 12.85 -2.27 28.40
N VAL A 15 12.50 -1.54 27.32
CA VAL A 15 12.77 -1.95 25.94
C VAL A 15 14.27 -1.68 25.69
N THR A 16 15.12 -2.58 26.16
CA THR A 16 16.54 -2.62 25.86
C THR A 16 16.93 -3.97 25.28
N SER A 17 16.12 -4.51 24.36
CA SER A 17 16.61 -5.57 23.48
C SER A 17 16.78 -4.96 22.08
N PRO A 18 18.01 -5.00 21.52
CA PRO A 18 18.21 -4.65 20.13
C PRO A 18 17.31 -5.52 19.25
N ILE A 19 16.83 -4.94 18.16
CA ILE A 19 15.91 -5.57 17.18
C ILE A 19 16.40 -6.96 16.70
N PHE A 20 17.63 -7.35 17.02
CA PHE A 20 18.31 -8.56 16.54
C PHE A 20 18.59 -9.64 17.62
N GLU A 21 18.18 -9.48 18.87
CA GLU A 21 18.58 -10.40 19.97
C GLU A 21 17.52 -11.43 20.41
N THR A 22 16.38 -11.53 19.79
CA THR A 22 15.50 -12.68 20.01
C THR A 22 16.02 -13.88 19.21
N GLU A 23 16.58 -14.88 19.87
CA GLU A 23 16.88 -16.17 19.24
C GLU A 23 15.60 -16.73 18.64
N ILE A 24 15.51 -16.67 17.28
CA ILE A 24 14.38 -17.20 16.54
C ILE A 24 14.45 -18.72 16.63
N PRO A 25 13.40 -19.40 17.13
CA PRO A 25 13.37 -20.85 17.17
C PRO A 25 13.63 -21.44 15.79
N LYS A 26 14.44 -22.50 15.72
CA LYS A 26 14.88 -23.11 14.45
C LYS A 26 13.73 -23.48 13.54
N GLU A 27 12.57 -23.87 14.11
CA GLU A 27 11.36 -24.26 13.39
C GLU A 27 10.73 -23.10 12.57
N TYR A 28 10.86 -21.83 13.00
CA TYR A 28 10.29 -20.66 12.32
C TYR A 28 11.29 -19.97 11.39
N ARG A 29 12.58 -20.27 11.56
CA ARG A 29 13.67 -19.56 10.86
C ARG A 29 13.53 -19.58 9.35
N SER A 30 13.12 -20.72 8.79
CA SER A 30 12.94 -20.86 7.34
C SER A 30 11.86 -19.91 6.82
N ASN A 31 10.68 -19.86 7.45
CA ASN A 31 9.61 -18.97 7.05
C ASN A 31 10.04 -17.50 7.13
N PHE A 32 10.73 -17.10 8.20
CA PHE A 32 11.16 -15.70 8.39
C PHE A 32 12.19 -15.29 7.33
N ILE A 33 13.16 -16.15 7.04
CA ILE A 33 14.16 -15.90 5.98
C ILE A 33 13.47 -15.71 4.63
N HIS A 34 12.56 -16.63 4.27
CA HIS A 34 11.85 -16.53 3.00
C HIS A 34 10.93 -15.31 2.94
N LEU A 35 10.28 -14.91 4.03
CA LEU A 35 9.49 -13.67 4.12
C LEU A 35 10.36 -12.41 4.00
N TYR A 36 11.61 -12.41 4.49
CA TYR A 36 12.54 -11.30 4.34
C TYR A 36 13.08 -11.18 2.90
N PHE A 37 13.41 -12.30 2.28
CA PHE A 37 13.81 -12.30 0.87
C PHE A 37 12.65 -11.94 -0.06
N ASP A 38 11.43 -12.44 0.21
CA ASP A 38 10.23 -12.06 -0.53
C ASP A 38 10.07 -10.53 -0.57
N ILE A 39 10.07 -9.89 0.60
CA ILE A 39 9.87 -8.44 0.67
C ILE A 39 11.06 -7.66 0.11
N GLY A 40 12.27 -8.17 0.22
CA GLY A 40 13.46 -7.57 -0.38
C GLY A 40 13.37 -7.53 -1.90
N TRP A 41 13.03 -8.64 -2.52
CA TRP A 41 12.79 -8.71 -3.97
C TRP A 41 11.56 -7.93 -4.42
N PHE A 42 10.51 -7.88 -3.59
CA PHE A 42 9.38 -6.98 -3.83
C PHE A 42 9.80 -5.50 -3.76
N GLY A 43 10.78 -5.15 -2.91
CA GLY A 43 11.36 -3.81 -2.88
C GLY A 43 12.10 -3.46 -4.18
N VAL A 44 12.78 -4.44 -4.80
CA VAL A 44 13.40 -4.27 -6.13
C VAL A 44 12.32 -3.97 -7.18
N LEU A 45 11.24 -4.75 -7.23
CA LEU A 45 10.11 -4.52 -8.11
C LEU A 45 9.50 -3.13 -7.89
N SER A 46 9.29 -2.76 -6.61
CA SER A 46 8.60 -1.52 -6.24
C SER A 46 9.43 -0.28 -6.56
N GLY A 47 10.75 -0.31 -6.30
CA GLY A 47 11.67 0.79 -6.58
C GLY A 47 12.03 0.94 -8.07
N SER A 48 11.85 -0.11 -8.86
CA SER A 48 12.07 -0.08 -10.32
C SER A 48 10.74 0.10 -11.07
N SER A 49 10.12 -0.99 -11.49
CA SER A 49 8.96 -0.97 -12.40
C SER A 49 7.76 -0.19 -11.86
N VAL A 50 7.38 -0.40 -10.58
CA VAL A 50 6.19 0.23 -10.02
C VAL A 50 6.39 1.74 -9.85
N ASN A 51 7.57 2.14 -9.34
CA ASN A 51 7.92 3.56 -9.13
C ASN A 51 7.93 4.35 -10.44
N PHE A 52 8.47 3.76 -11.50
CA PHE A 52 8.65 4.44 -12.78
C PHE A 52 7.51 4.23 -13.79
N LEU A 53 6.49 3.41 -13.50
CA LEU A 53 5.37 3.14 -14.41
C LEU A 53 4.62 4.41 -14.84
N ASN A 54 4.19 5.21 -13.85
CA ASN A 54 3.43 6.43 -14.14
C ASN A 54 4.31 7.52 -14.79
N ILE A 55 5.61 7.50 -14.50
CA ILE A 55 6.61 8.38 -15.13
C ILE A 55 6.76 7.98 -16.59
N TYR A 56 6.90 6.67 -16.88
CA TYR A 56 6.96 6.16 -18.24
C TYR A 56 5.72 6.55 -19.04
N ALA A 57 4.51 6.35 -18.48
CA ALA A 57 3.29 6.77 -19.12
C ALA A 57 3.27 8.29 -19.42
N ALA A 58 3.73 9.13 -18.48
CA ALA A 58 3.86 10.57 -18.70
C ALA A 58 4.89 10.93 -19.78
N ARG A 59 6.03 10.22 -19.86
CA ARG A 59 7.04 10.35 -20.94
C ARG A 59 6.49 9.97 -22.32
N LEU A 60 5.58 8.97 -22.38
CA LEU A 60 4.88 8.61 -23.62
C LEU A 60 3.83 9.64 -24.05
N GLY A 61 3.52 10.62 -23.22
CA GLY A 61 2.48 11.63 -23.46
C GLY A 61 1.10 11.26 -22.92
N ALA A 62 1.01 10.34 -21.93
CA ALA A 62 -0.25 9.98 -21.33
C ALA A 62 -0.97 11.20 -20.73
N THR A 63 -2.28 11.25 -20.91
CA THR A 63 -3.16 12.23 -20.26
C THR A 63 -3.29 11.91 -18.75
N GLY A 64 -3.68 12.91 -17.97
CA GLY A 64 -3.95 12.68 -16.54
C GLY A 64 -5.00 11.61 -16.29
N PHE A 65 -6.02 11.53 -17.15
CA PHE A 65 -7.05 10.49 -17.06
C PHE A 65 -6.50 9.09 -17.31
N GLN A 66 -5.58 8.91 -18.26
CA GLN A 66 -4.92 7.62 -18.52
C GLN A 66 -4.02 7.20 -17.35
N ILE A 67 -3.27 8.14 -16.74
CA ILE A 67 -2.51 7.86 -15.51
C ILE A 67 -3.44 7.54 -14.34
N GLY A 68 -4.56 8.25 -14.23
CA GLY A 68 -5.61 7.93 -13.26
C GLY A 68 -6.19 6.53 -13.43
N LEU A 69 -6.42 6.09 -14.67
CA LEU A 69 -6.85 4.72 -14.98
C LEU A 69 -5.84 3.68 -14.49
N LEU A 70 -4.53 3.87 -14.72
CA LEU A 70 -3.49 2.95 -14.23
C LEU A 70 -3.61 2.74 -12.72
N GLY A 71 -3.82 3.81 -11.94
CA GLY A 71 -4.01 3.74 -10.50
C GLY A 71 -5.37 3.15 -10.07
N ALA A 72 -6.42 3.38 -10.87
CA ALA A 72 -7.79 2.99 -10.54
C ALA A 72 -8.10 1.50 -10.80
N MET A 73 -7.37 0.83 -11.71
CA MET A 73 -7.70 -0.54 -12.15
C MET A 73 -7.70 -1.54 -11.00
N ALA A 74 -6.68 -1.51 -10.14
CA ALA A 74 -6.61 -2.40 -8.99
C ALA A 74 -7.78 -2.19 -8.01
N ALA A 75 -8.17 -0.94 -7.77
CA ALA A 75 -9.28 -0.61 -6.90
C ALA A 75 -10.63 -1.05 -7.48
N ALA A 76 -10.86 -0.83 -8.77
CA ALA A 76 -12.08 -1.25 -9.46
C ALA A 76 -12.28 -2.78 -9.37
N VAL A 77 -11.23 -3.55 -9.64
CA VAL A 77 -11.26 -5.01 -9.53
C VAL A 77 -11.43 -5.46 -8.08
N SER A 78 -10.75 -4.83 -7.13
CA SER A 78 -10.85 -5.16 -5.71
C SER A 78 -12.25 -4.94 -5.16
N LEU A 79 -12.98 -3.90 -5.58
CA LEU A 79 -14.37 -3.67 -5.18
C LEU A 79 -15.30 -4.84 -5.56
N VAL A 80 -15.02 -5.49 -6.68
CA VAL A 80 -15.85 -6.61 -7.18
C VAL A 80 -15.34 -7.95 -6.66
N LEU A 81 -14.01 -8.15 -6.64
CA LEU A 81 -13.41 -9.47 -6.43
C LEU A 81 -12.92 -9.73 -5.01
N ALA A 82 -12.90 -8.75 -4.09
CA ALA A 82 -12.35 -8.99 -2.75
C ALA A 82 -13.10 -10.11 -2.00
N ILE A 83 -14.44 -10.08 -1.98
CA ILE A 83 -15.27 -11.12 -1.32
C ILE A 83 -15.14 -12.46 -2.03
N PRO A 84 -15.33 -12.57 -3.36
CA PRO A 84 -15.10 -13.83 -4.08
C PRO A 84 -13.70 -14.41 -3.88
N SER A 85 -12.68 -13.55 -3.82
CA SER A 85 -11.29 -13.97 -3.59
C SER A 85 -11.09 -14.61 -2.21
N GLY A 86 -11.69 -14.04 -1.16
CA GLY A 86 -11.66 -14.60 0.18
C GLY A 86 -12.25 -16.01 0.21
N HIS A 87 -13.43 -16.19 -0.40
CA HIS A 87 -14.09 -17.49 -0.51
C HIS A 87 -13.32 -18.49 -1.38
N TRP A 88 -12.68 -18.00 -2.45
CA TRP A 88 -11.82 -18.84 -3.31
C TRP A 88 -10.59 -19.38 -2.55
N ILE A 89 -9.97 -18.54 -1.70
CA ILE A 89 -8.79 -18.88 -0.89
C ILE A 89 -9.17 -19.87 0.22
N SER A 90 -10.30 -19.65 0.92
CA SER A 90 -10.73 -20.50 2.04
C SER A 90 -10.93 -21.97 1.65
N LYS A 91 -11.22 -22.24 0.38
CA LYS A 91 -11.41 -23.60 -0.16
C LYS A 91 -10.12 -24.25 -0.68
N ARG A 92 -8.97 -23.61 -0.54
CA ARG A 92 -7.70 -24.07 -1.12
C ARG A 92 -6.57 -24.07 -0.11
N HIS A 93 -5.52 -24.82 -0.42
CA HIS A 93 -4.27 -24.78 0.34
C HIS A 93 -3.65 -23.38 0.16
N ILE A 94 -3.61 -22.60 1.25
CA ILE A 94 -3.29 -21.17 1.23
C ILE A 94 -1.94 -20.85 0.58
N GLY A 95 -0.88 -21.63 0.90
CA GLY A 95 0.45 -21.41 0.31
C GLY A 95 0.45 -21.56 -1.21
N LYS A 96 -0.23 -22.62 -1.74
CA LYS A 96 -0.34 -22.83 -3.19
C LYS A 96 -1.19 -21.75 -3.87
N ALA A 97 -2.30 -21.33 -3.24
CA ALA A 97 -3.18 -20.30 -3.78
C ALA A 97 -2.46 -18.94 -3.89
N VAL A 98 -1.75 -18.54 -2.83
CA VAL A 98 -0.94 -17.30 -2.81
C VAL A 98 0.19 -17.36 -3.83
N PHE A 99 0.90 -18.47 -3.93
CA PHE A 99 1.98 -18.66 -4.90
C PHE A 99 1.48 -18.48 -6.33
N TRP A 100 0.43 -19.19 -6.75
CA TRP A 100 -0.07 -19.10 -8.12
C TRP A 100 -0.68 -17.74 -8.43
N ALA A 101 -1.43 -17.13 -7.49
CA ALA A 101 -1.91 -15.76 -7.65
C ALA A 101 -0.75 -14.77 -7.82
N SER A 102 0.34 -14.95 -7.07
CA SER A 102 1.57 -14.18 -7.18
C SER A 102 2.25 -14.33 -8.53
N VAL A 103 2.40 -15.56 -9.02
CA VAL A 103 3.04 -15.84 -10.33
C VAL A 103 2.25 -15.20 -11.47
N ILE A 104 0.91 -15.41 -11.50
CA ILE A 104 0.05 -14.89 -12.57
C ILE A 104 0.07 -13.35 -12.55
N TYR A 105 -0.04 -12.73 -11.37
CA TYR A 105 0.08 -11.28 -11.22
C TYR A 105 1.41 -10.75 -11.76
N ARG A 106 2.51 -11.39 -11.40
CA ARG A 106 3.87 -10.90 -11.66
C ARG A 106 4.36 -11.14 -13.08
N ILE A 107 3.78 -12.10 -13.82
CA ILE A 107 4.03 -12.24 -15.26
C ILE A 107 3.64 -10.97 -16.02
N GLY A 108 2.66 -10.20 -15.54
CA GLY A 108 2.25 -8.93 -16.14
C GLY A 108 3.41 -7.94 -16.28
N PHE A 109 4.36 -7.91 -15.33
CA PHE A 109 5.53 -7.03 -15.43
C PHE A 109 6.46 -7.40 -16.59
N LEU A 110 6.55 -8.67 -16.98
CA LEU A 110 7.29 -9.08 -18.16
C LEU A 110 6.62 -8.56 -19.46
N LEU A 111 5.30 -8.47 -19.46
CA LEU A 111 4.55 -8.00 -20.65
C LEU A 111 4.80 -6.51 -20.94
N TRP A 112 5.31 -5.73 -20.00
CA TRP A 112 5.66 -4.33 -20.23
C TRP A 112 6.95 -4.18 -21.04
N VAL A 113 7.86 -5.15 -21.00
CA VAL A 113 9.15 -5.10 -21.69
C VAL A 113 9.04 -5.00 -23.22
N PRO A 114 8.21 -5.80 -23.91
CA PRO A 114 8.12 -5.76 -25.38
C PRO A 114 7.23 -4.63 -25.93
N LEU A 115 6.53 -3.85 -25.09
CA LEU A 115 5.55 -2.86 -25.57
C LEU A 115 6.15 -1.85 -26.57
N PRO A 116 7.38 -1.32 -26.39
CA PRO A 116 7.97 -0.39 -27.35
C PRO A 116 8.23 -0.98 -28.73
N TRP A 117 8.37 -2.30 -28.83
CA TRP A 117 8.54 -2.97 -30.13
C TRP A 117 7.24 -3.27 -30.85
N LEU A 118 6.13 -3.36 -30.08
CA LEU A 118 4.83 -3.79 -30.60
C LEU A 118 3.92 -2.62 -30.93
N PHE A 119 4.06 -1.49 -30.22
CA PHE A 119 3.09 -0.40 -30.26
C PHE A 119 3.76 0.98 -30.32
N GLY A 120 3.14 1.93 -31.01
CA GLY A 120 3.46 3.36 -30.86
C GLY A 120 3.05 3.88 -29.45
N ASN A 121 3.44 5.12 -29.14
CA ASN A 121 3.28 5.69 -27.78
C ASN A 121 1.86 5.54 -27.22
N GLU A 122 0.83 5.92 -27.99
CA GLU A 122 -0.56 5.82 -27.54
C GLU A 122 -0.99 4.35 -27.32
N GLY A 123 -0.59 3.46 -28.24
CA GLY A 123 -0.86 2.03 -28.10
C GLY A 123 -0.19 1.42 -26.87
N GLN A 124 1.03 1.86 -26.52
CA GLN A 124 1.72 1.44 -25.30
C GLN A 124 0.94 1.87 -24.04
N ILE A 125 0.43 3.11 -23.99
CA ILE A 125 -0.34 3.62 -22.86
C ILE A 125 -1.60 2.77 -22.65
N TRP A 126 -2.36 2.48 -23.72
CA TRP A 126 -3.55 1.65 -23.62
C TRP A 126 -3.22 0.20 -23.26
N ALA A 127 -2.12 -0.35 -23.80
CA ALA A 127 -1.65 -1.68 -23.43
C ALA A 127 -1.27 -1.76 -21.95
N LEU A 128 -0.59 -0.75 -21.39
CA LEU A 128 -0.29 -0.67 -19.95
C LEU A 128 -1.57 -0.69 -19.10
N ILE A 129 -2.60 0.09 -19.49
CA ILE A 129 -3.88 0.14 -18.78
C ILE A 129 -4.59 -1.22 -18.83
N ILE A 130 -4.63 -1.87 -19.99
CA ILE A 130 -5.27 -3.19 -20.16
C ILE A 130 -4.51 -4.25 -19.35
N ILE A 131 -3.18 -4.26 -19.42
CA ILE A 131 -2.35 -5.17 -18.64
C ILE A 131 -2.54 -4.93 -17.14
N ALA A 132 -2.58 -3.67 -16.67
CA ALA A 132 -2.83 -3.33 -15.28
C ALA A 132 -4.21 -3.84 -14.80
N LEU A 133 -5.25 -3.72 -15.65
CA LEU A 133 -6.57 -4.29 -15.37
C LEU A 133 -6.52 -5.82 -15.24
N LEU A 134 -5.86 -6.51 -16.16
CA LEU A 134 -5.73 -7.96 -16.12
C LEU A 134 -4.90 -8.42 -14.92
N MET A 135 -3.83 -7.70 -14.59
CA MET A 135 -3.00 -7.95 -13.41
C MET A 135 -3.77 -7.75 -12.10
N ALA A 136 -4.73 -6.85 -12.06
CA ALA A 136 -5.54 -6.59 -10.86
C ALA A 136 -6.40 -7.79 -10.44
N ILE A 137 -6.77 -8.67 -11.39
CA ILE A 137 -7.55 -9.88 -11.12
C ILE A 137 -6.80 -10.83 -10.18
N PRO A 138 -5.58 -11.30 -10.48
CA PRO A 138 -4.80 -12.13 -9.56
C PRO A 138 -4.20 -11.36 -8.37
N LEU A 139 -4.04 -10.05 -8.47
CA LEU A 139 -3.57 -9.21 -7.36
C LEU A 139 -4.53 -9.25 -6.17
N THR A 140 -5.85 -9.25 -6.42
CA THR A 140 -6.85 -9.23 -5.34
C THR A 140 -6.76 -10.48 -4.45
N PRO A 141 -6.82 -11.73 -4.97
CA PRO A 141 -6.62 -12.92 -4.15
C PRO A 141 -5.20 -13.01 -3.57
N LEU A 142 -4.18 -12.50 -4.26
CA LEU A 142 -2.83 -12.42 -3.69
C LEU A 142 -2.82 -11.56 -2.42
N ALA A 143 -3.41 -10.37 -2.44
CA ALA A 143 -3.42 -9.44 -1.30
C ALA A 143 -4.18 -10.03 -0.10
N VAL A 144 -5.37 -10.61 -0.33
CA VAL A 144 -6.17 -11.27 0.72
C VAL A 144 -5.44 -12.49 1.27
N GLY A 145 -4.93 -13.35 0.38
CA GLY A 145 -4.27 -14.60 0.75
C GLY A 145 -2.93 -14.40 1.42
N PHE A 146 -2.15 -13.38 1.03
CA PHE A 146 -0.87 -13.09 1.67
C PHE A 146 -1.04 -12.73 3.15
N ASN A 147 -2.03 -11.93 3.51
CA ASN A 147 -2.30 -11.59 4.91
C ASN A 147 -2.64 -12.84 5.74
N ALA A 148 -3.44 -13.73 5.19
CA ALA A 148 -3.79 -14.99 5.83
C ALA A 148 -2.58 -15.95 5.89
N LEU A 149 -1.78 -16.05 4.83
CA LEU A 149 -0.53 -16.85 4.82
C LEU A 149 0.47 -16.32 5.86
N PHE A 150 0.66 -15.01 5.94
CA PHE A 150 1.53 -14.38 6.94
C PHE A 150 1.08 -14.71 8.36
N ALA A 151 -0.23 -14.61 8.63
CA ALA A 151 -0.80 -14.97 9.93
C ALA A 151 -0.64 -16.47 10.24
N ALA A 152 -0.70 -17.35 9.24
CA ALA A 152 -0.52 -18.79 9.40
C ALA A 152 0.95 -19.21 9.49
N ALA A 153 1.89 -18.43 8.92
CA ALA A 153 3.31 -18.76 8.84
C ALA A 153 4.15 -18.13 9.96
N VAL A 154 3.61 -17.15 10.70
CA VAL A 154 4.32 -16.41 11.74
C VAL A 154 3.53 -16.45 13.04
N PRO A 155 4.10 -17.00 14.16
CA PRO A 155 3.47 -16.98 15.46
C PRO A 155 3.16 -15.55 15.91
N ILE A 156 2.09 -15.38 16.69
CA ILE A 156 1.55 -14.08 17.08
C ILE A 156 2.59 -13.20 17.80
N GLU A 157 3.47 -13.82 18.59
CA GLU A 157 4.51 -13.17 19.36
C GLU A 157 5.57 -12.49 18.47
N TYR A 158 5.84 -13.07 17.29
CA TYR A 158 6.88 -12.62 16.35
C TYR A 158 6.33 -11.74 15.23
N ARG A 159 4.99 -11.63 15.04
CA ARG A 159 4.39 -10.89 13.91
C ARG A 159 4.85 -9.45 13.82
N ALA A 160 4.88 -8.75 14.96
CA ALA A 160 5.32 -7.36 15.00
C ALA A 160 6.81 -7.21 14.63
N HIS A 161 7.66 -8.11 15.12
CA HIS A 161 9.09 -8.13 14.79
C HIS A 161 9.31 -8.43 13.31
N VAL A 162 8.72 -9.49 12.79
CA VAL A 162 8.85 -9.89 11.37
C VAL A 162 8.34 -8.79 10.45
N ALA A 163 7.18 -8.18 10.75
CA ALA A 163 6.65 -7.06 9.99
C ALA A 163 7.59 -5.84 10.02
N GLY A 164 8.16 -5.53 11.18
CA GLY A 164 9.14 -4.46 11.34
C GLY A 164 10.39 -4.66 10.47
N VAL A 165 11.00 -5.85 10.53
CA VAL A 165 12.18 -6.21 9.71
C VAL A 165 11.80 -6.15 8.21
N ARG A 166 10.65 -6.69 7.82
CA ARG A 166 10.15 -6.61 6.44
C ARG A 166 10.05 -5.16 5.94
N ASN A 167 9.53 -4.25 6.74
CA ASN A 167 9.42 -2.84 6.38
C ASN A 167 10.78 -2.18 6.17
N VAL A 168 11.77 -2.49 7.02
CA VAL A 168 13.15 -2.01 6.86
C VAL A 168 13.77 -2.54 5.57
N VAL A 169 13.68 -3.86 5.34
CA VAL A 169 14.21 -4.51 4.14
C VAL A 169 13.55 -3.93 2.88
N LEU A 170 12.21 -3.77 2.88
CA LEU A 170 11.49 -3.13 1.78
C LEU A 170 12.02 -1.72 1.50
N SER A 171 12.17 -0.89 2.53
CA SER A 171 12.61 0.49 2.35
C SER A 171 14.03 0.57 1.80
N VAL A 172 14.95 -0.24 2.33
CA VAL A 172 16.35 -0.28 1.86
C VAL A 172 16.43 -0.74 0.41
N THR A 173 15.78 -1.85 0.07
CA THR A 173 15.81 -2.38 -1.30
C THR A 173 15.08 -1.48 -2.29
N PHE A 174 13.99 -0.82 -1.87
CA PHE A 174 13.32 0.20 -2.67
C PHE A 174 14.25 1.38 -2.98
N VAL A 175 14.93 1.93 -1.97
CA VAL A 175 15.85 3.06 -2.13
C VAL A 175 16.97 2.71 -3.11
N LEU A 176 17.63 1.57 -2.90
CA LEU A 176 18.72 1.13 -3.77
C LEU A 176 18.25 0.92 -5.21
N SER A 177 17.09 0.27 -5.36
CA SER A 177 16.51 -0.01 -6.67
C SER A 177 16.02 1.27 -7.39
N SER A 178 15.45 2.23 -6.65
CA SER A 178 14.99 3.50 -7.21
C SER A 178 16.17 4.34 -7.72
N LEU A 179 17.26 4.42 -6.95
CA LEU A 179 18.48 5.11 -7.36
C LEU A 179 19.13 4.44 -8.58
N ALA A 180 19.29 3.12 -8.54
CA ALA A 180 19.85 2.37 -9.66
C ALA A 180 19.00 2.50 -10.93
N SER A 181 17.68 2.44 -10.80
CA SER A 181 16.75 2.58 -11.94
C SER A 181 16.81 3.99 -12.53
N GLY A 182 16.78 5.04 -11.69
CA GLY A 182 16.90 6.42 -12.15
C GLY A 182 18.20 6.65 -12.91
N TYR A 183 19.33 6.20 -12.35
CA TYR A 183 20.62 6.25 -13.01
C TYR A 183 20.63 5.54 -14.38
N LEU A 184 20.10 4.32 -14.46
CA LEU A 184 20.03 3.56 -15.72
C LEU A 184 19.16 4.29 -16.76
N LEU A 185 18.05 4.88 -16.35
CA LEU A 185 17.11 5.57 -17.24
C LEU A 185 17.74 6.84 -17.87
N ASP A 186 18.62 7.54 -17.15
CA ASP A 186 19.31 8.71 -17.69
C ASP A 186 20.52 8.35 -18.59
N HIS A 187 21.08 7.12 -18.44
CA HIS A 187 22.24 6.69 -19.22
C HIS A 187 21.91 5.78 -20.40
N ILE A 188 20.73 5.17 -20.43
CA ILE A 188 20.26 4.31 -21.51
C ILE A 188 19.13 5.04 -22.25
N SER A 189 19.27 5.12 -23.59
CA SER A 189 18.30 5.83 -24.43
C SER A 189 16.87 5.34 -24.24
N PHE A 190 15.91 6.27 -24.26
CA PHE A 190 14.48 5.97 -24.30
C PHE A 190 14.12 5.29 -25.63
N PRO A 191 13.26 4.24 -25.66
CA PRO A 191 12.59 3.61 -24.55
C PRO A 191 13.37 2.43 -23.90
N THR A 192 14.56 2.08 -24.40
CA THR A 192 15.32 0.89 -23.98
C THR A 192 15.66 0.91 -22.49
N GLY A 193 15.96 2.08 -21.91
CA GLY A 193 16.18 2.22 -20.48
C GLY A 193 15.00 1.70 -19.66
N TYR A 194 13.76 2.04 -20.04
CA TYR A 194 12.55 1.55 -19.39
C TYR A 194 12.35 0.05 -19.56
N GLN A 195 12.69 -0.53 -20.72
CA GLN A 195 12.65 -1.98 -20.93
C GLN A 195 13.59 -2.71 -19.96
N VAL A 196 14.80 -2.18 -19.75
CA VAL A 196 15.78 -2.71 -18.79
C VAL A 196 15.23 -2.62 -17.36
N VAL A 197 14.69 -1.47 -16.96
CA VAL A 197 14.11 -1.25 -15.62
C VAL A 197 12.89 -2.15 -15.38
N PHE A 198 12.03 -2.35 -16.39
CA PHE A 198 10.91 -3.28 -16.30
C PHE A 198 11.37 -4.74 -16.20
N LEU A 199 12.45 -5.11 -16.87
CA LEU A 199 13.05 -6.45 -16.76
C LEU A 199 13.64 -6.67 -15.36
N ILE A 200 14.36 -5.69 -14.80
CA ILE A 200 14.85 -5.73 -13.40
C ILE A 200 13.68 -5.93 -12.43
N GLY A 201 12.61 -5.16 -12.60
CA GLY A 201 11.40 -5.31 -11.78
C GLY A 201 10.74 -6.67 -11.93
N PHE A 202 10.68 -7.23 -13.14
CA PHE A 202 10.18 -8.58 -13.36
C PHE A 202 11.05 -9.63 -12.67
N ILE A 203 12.37 -9.53 -12.72
CA ILE A 203 13.28 -10.42 -11.99
C ILE A 203 12.99 -10.33 -10.48
N GLY A 204 12.87 -9.11 -9.94
CA GLY A 204 12.45 -8.89 -8.56
C GLY A 204 11.11 -9.55 -8.23
N ALA A 205 10.12 -9.40 -9.11
CA ALA A 205 8.82 -10.02 -8.99
C ALA A 205 8.88 -11.56 -8.99
N ALA A 206 9.62 -12.15 -9.92
CA ALA A 206 9.80 -13.59 -10.02
C ALA A 206 10.49 -14.19 -8.79
N MET A 207 11.58 -13.55 -8.33
CA MET A 207 12.30 -13.96 -7.13
C MET A 207 11.44 -13.84 -5.87
N SER A 208 10.65 -12.78 -5.73
CA SER A 208 9.69 -12.66 -4.63
C SER A 208 8.65 -13.79 -4.67
N SER A 209 8.08 -14.15 -5.85
CA SER A 209 7.21 -15.31 -5.97
C SER A 209 7.90 -16.63 -5.58
N LEU A 210 9.15 -16.82 -5.99
CA LEU A 210 9.94 -18.00 -5.64
C LEU A 210 10.06 -18.15 -4.13
N HIS A 211 10.35 -17.06 -3.40
CA HIS A 211 10.43 -17.13 -1.95
C HIS A 211 9.07 -17.38 -1.28
N LEU A 212 7.97 -16.88 -1.83
CA LEU A 212 6.62 -17.19 -1.34
C LEU A 212 6.27 -18.69 -1.48
N TYR A 213 6.82 -19.39 -2.47
CA TYR A 213 6.63 -20.83 -2.62
C TYR A 213 7.15 -21.64 -1.42
N PHE A 214 8.21 -21.16 -0.78
CA PHE A 214 8.84 -21.84 0.37
C PHE A 214 8.22 -21.47 1.72
N VAL A 215 7.35 -20.45 1.78
CA VAL A 215 6.64 -20.09 3.01
C VAL A 215 5.54 -21.12 3.29
N ARG A 216 5.61 -21.76 4.46
CA ARG A 216 4.69 -22.83 4.86
C ARG A 216 3.85 -22.40 6.07
N PRO A 217 2.54 -22.65 6.07
CA PRO A 217 1.73 -22.53 7.27
C PRO A 217 2.32 -23.44 8.37
N LEU A 218 2.30 -22.95 9.60
CA LEU A 218 2.65 -23.76 10.78
C LEU A 218 1.55 -24.79 11.03
N ALA A 219 1.89 -25.89 11.71
CA ALA A 219 0.90 -26.89 12.15
C ALA A 219 -0.14 -26.21 13.06
N SER A 220 -1.40 -26.69 13.00
CA SER A 220 -2.53 -26.06 13.71
C SER A 220 -2.33 -25.92 15.22
N ASP A 221 -1.49 -26.76 15.82
CA ASP A 221 -1.16 -26.72 17.24
C ASP A 221 -0.30 -25.50 17.64
N ALA A 222 0.42 -24.91 16.67
CA ALA A 222 1.23 -23.71 16.89
C ALA A 222 0.44 -22.38 16.72
N ASN A 223 -0.79 -22.43 16.22
CA ASN A 223 -1.59 -21.23 15.99
C ASN A 223 -3.06 -21.46 16.40
N PRO A 224 -3.41 -21.20 17.68
CA PRO A 224 -4.77 -21.39 18.19
C PRO A 224 -5.88 -20.66 17.40
N LEU A 225 -5.51 -19.55 16.69
CA LEU A 225 -6.46 -18.81 15.85
C LEU A 225 -6.86 -19.52 14.56
N LEU A 226 -6.11 -20.56 14.15
CA LEU A 226 -6.47 -21.43 13.03
C LEU A 226 -7.25 -22.66 13.48
N SER A 227 -7.25 -22.92 14.79
CA SER A 227 -7.91 -24.07 15.42
C SER A 227 -9.32 -23.74 15.95
N GLU A 228 -9.67 -22.45 16.03
CA GLU A 228 -11.06 -22.12 16.31
C GLU A 228 -11.87 -22.49 15.07
N PRO A 229 -12.80 -23.44 15.16
CA PRO A 229 -13.85 -23.58 14.15
C PRO A 229 -14.52 -22.21 14.08
N SER A 230 -14.71 -21.70 12.86
CA SER A 230 -15.66 -20.59 12.65
C SER A 230 -16.86 -20.83 13.57
N PRO A 231 -17.39 -19.78 14.27
CA PRO A 231 -18.50 -19.97 15.20
C PRO A 231 -19.47 -20.95 14.56
N VAL A 232 -19.75 -22.03 15.25
CA VAL A 232 -20.57 -23.16 14.80
C VAL A 232 -21.68 -22.58 13.94
N GLU A 233 -21.60 -22.79 12.63
CA GLU A 233 -22.73 -22.50 11.75
C GLU A 233 -23.86 -23.34 12.32
N ASP A 234 -24.83 -22.67 12.89
CA ASP A 234 -26.08 -23.27 13.34
C ASP A 234 -26.58 -24.15 12.18
N PRO A 235 -26.70 -25.47 12.33
CA PRO A 235 -27.06 -26.36 11.22
C PRO A 235 -28.32 -25.93 10.47
N GLU A 236 -29.21 -25.17 11.12
CA GLU A 236 -30.39 -24.56 10.52
C GLU A 236 -30.09 -23.35 9.60
N ARG A 237 -28.83 -22.77 9.65
CA ARG A 237 -28.39 -21.67 8.75
C ARG A 237 -27.56 -22.17 7.59
N ALA A 238 -27.14 -23.42 7.56
CA ALA A 238 -26.31 -24.01 6.51
C ALA A 238 -27.00 -24.05 5.12
N ASP A 239 -28.34 -23.99 5.08
CA ASP A 239 -29.12 -24.07 3.84
C ASP A 239 -29.47 -22.69 3.23
N GLN A 240 -29.12 -21.58 3.92
CA GLN A 240 -29.23 -20.25 3.35
C GLN A 240 -27.92 -19.93 2.63
N ARG A 241 -27.90 -20.10 1.30
CA ARG A 241 -26.84 -19.53 0.47
C ARG A 241 -26.66 -18.07 0.88
N PRO A 242 -25.49 -17.64 1.37
CA PRO A 242 -25.31 -16.26 1.79
C PRO A 242 -25.59 -15.37 0.59
N ASN A 243 -26.71 -14.67 0.60
CA ASN A 243 -26.92 -13.58 -0.34
C ASN A 243 -25.73 -12.65 -0.20
N LEU A 244 -25.06 -12.32 -1.32
CA LEU A 244 -23.91 -11.41 -1.32
C LEU A 244 -24.23 -10.12 -0.52
N PHE A 245 -25.48 -9.69 -0.53
CA PHE A 245 -25.98 -8.53 0.21
C PHE A 245 -26.18 -8.76 1.70
N SER A 246 -26.44 -9.98 2.17
CA SER A 246 -26.55 -10.26 3.61
C SER A 246 -25.18 -10.34 4.30
N ALA A 247 -24.10 -10.58 3.51
CA ALA A 247 -22.73 -10.50 4.01
C ALA A 247 -22.27 -9.05 4.25
N ILE A 248 -22.96 -8.05 3.69
CA ILE A 248 -22.66 -6.64 3.90
C ILE A 248 -23.42 -6.18 5.15
N ARG A 249 -22.72 -6.19 6.29
CA ARG A 249 -23.18 -5.72 7.60
C ARG A 249 -23.44 -4.20 7.56
N ALA A 250 -24.61 -3.78 7.04
CA ALA A 250 -24.98 -2.37 6.94
C ALA A 250 -25.13 -1.68 8.31
N ASP A 251 -25.32 -2.45 9.39
CA ASP A 251 -25.36 -1.98 10.77
C ASP A 251 -24.09 -1.26 11.23
N VAL A 252 -22.92 -1.55 10.61
CA VAL A 252 -21.66 -0.83 10.86
C VAL A 252 -21.83 0.67 10.67
N TRP A 253 -22.65 1.11 9.69
CA TRP A 253 -22.93 2.52 9.43
C TRP A 253 -23.81 3.19 10.51
N SER A 254 -24.47 2.41 11.36
CA SER A 254 -25.24 2.91 12.50
C SER A 254 -24.38 3.07 13.76
N THR A 255 -23.12 2.63 13.73
CA THR A 255 -22.17 2.72 14.85
C THR A 255 -21.35 4.02 14.81
N ARG A 256 -20.62 4.30 15.91
CA ARG A 256 -19.65 5.42 15.95
C ARG A 256 -18.55 5.30 14.90
N PHE A 257 -18.26 4.10 14.42
CA PHE A 257 -17.25 3.85 13.38
C PHE A 257 -17.61 4.53 12.04
N ARG A 258 -18.88 4.87 11.81
CA ARG A 258 -19.28 5.68 10.65
C ARG A 258 -18.45 6.96 10.52
N ASN A 259 -18.18 7.65 11.62
CA ASN A 259 -17.37 8.88 11.57
C ASN A 259 -15.95 8.58 11.11
N VAL A 260 -15.33 7.50 11.61
CA VAL A 260 -14.02 7.04 11.16
C VAL A 260 -14.03 6.72 9.66
N LEU A 261 -15.05 6.00 9.18
CA LEU A 261 -15.19 5.70 7.75
C LEU A 261 -15.31 6.98 6.91
N LEU A 262 -16.10 7.96 7.35
CA LEU A 262 -16.30 9.22 6.60
C LEU A 262 -15.03 10.06 6.56
N VAL A 263 -14.30 10.22 7.68
CA VAL A 263 -13.06 10.99 7.68
C VAL A 263 -11.95 10.27 6.90
N MET A 264 -11.89 8.93 6.93
CA MET A 264 -10.97 8.14 6.11
C MET A 264 -11.33 8.22 4.63
N MET A 265 -12.61 8.20 4.28
CA MET A 265 -13.07 8.44 2.90
C MET A 265 -12.60 9.81 2.40
N GLY A 266 -12.80 10.86 3.19
CA GLY A 266 -12.31 12.22 2.85
C GLY A 266 -10.79 12.25 2.65
N PHE A 267 -10.03 11.61 3.54
CA PHE A 267 -8.57 11.51 3.42
C PHE A 267 -8.14 10.78 2.14
N HIS A 268 -8.65 9.57 1.92
CA HIS A 268 -8.26 8.78 0.75
C HIS A 268 -8.71 9.44 -0.55
N LEU A 269 -9.93 9.99 -0.60
CA LEU A 269 -10.40 10.72 -1.77
C LEU A 269 -9.49 11.90 -2.11
N ALA A 270 -9.19 12.77 -1.12
CA ALA A 270 -8.30 13.91 -1.31
C ALA A 270 -6.88 13.48 -1.71
N GLN A 271 -6.41 12.34 -1.23
CA GLN A 271 -5.12 11.78 -1.63
C GLN A 271 -5.10 11.34 -3.09
N PHE A 272 -6.09 10.57 -3.52
CA PHE A 272 -6.12 9.99 -4.85
C PHE A 272 -6.56 10.98 -5.94
N LEU A 273 -7.21 12.09 -5.60
CA LEU A 273 -7.41 13.21 -6.51
C LEU A 273 -6.09 13.81 -7.01
N ALA A 274 -5.09 13.92 -6.15
CA ALA A 274 -3.82 14.58 -6.50
C ALA A 274 -2.78 13.62 -7.10
N LEU A 275 -2.77 12.34 -6.72
CA LEU A 275 -1.72 11.38 -7.08
C LEU A 275 -1.46 11.27 -8.59
N PRO A 276 -2.47 11.17 -9.49
CA PRO A 276 -2.24 11.09 -10.93
C PRO A 276 -1.61 12.34 -11.54
N LEU A 277 -1.68 13.48 -10.86
CA LEU A 277 -1.15 14.75 -11.35
C LEU A 277 0.35 14.91 -11.07
N PHE A 278 0.89 14.19 -10.10
CA PHE A 278 2.30 14.32 -9.72
C PHE A 278 3.26 13.97 -10.86
N PRO A 279 3.16 12.79 -11.53
CA PRO A 279 4.04 12.47 -12.64
C PRO A 279 3.93 13.49 -13.78
N LEU A 280 2.73 14.01 -14.06
CA LEU A 280 2.53 15.03 -15.10
C LEU A 280 3.25 16.33 -14.76
N TYR A 281 3.13 16.80 -13.51
CA TYR A 281 3.81 18.01 -13.07
C TYR A 281 5.33 17.83 -13.08
N GLN A 282 5.82 16.73 -12.55
CA GLN A 282 7.23 16.38 -12.47
C GLN A 282 7.89 16.28 -13.86
N VAL A 283 7.23 15.60 -14.80
CA VAL A 283 7.77 15.36 -16.15
C VAL A 283 7.57 16.58 -17.05
N ASN A 284 6.36 17.17 -17.09
CA ASN A 284 6.00 18.17 -18.08
C ASN A 284 6.29 19.61 -17.64
N GLN A 285 6.15 19.91 -16.34
CA GLN A 285 6.36 21.27 -15.81
C GLN A 285 7.76 21.45 -15.26
N LEU A 286 8.19 20.58 -14.31
CA LEU A 286 9.54 20.64 -13.73
C LEU A 286 10.60 20.06 -14.64
N ARG A 287 10.22 19.26 -15.64
CA ARG A 287 11.14 18.58 -16.59
C ARG A 287 12.25 17.81 -15.89
N LEU A 288 11.90 17.15 -14.76
CA LEU A 288 12.87 16.37 -14.01
C LEU A 288 13.37 15.19 -14.83
N THR A 289 14.66 14.87 -14.70
CA THR A 289 15.23 13.65 -15.25
C THR A 289 14.78 12.44 -14.45
N ASP A 290 14.97 11.24 -15.00
CA ASP A 290 14.55 10.03 -14.31
C ASP A 290 15.45 9.72 -13.10
N ASP A 291 16.73 10.12 -13.13
CA ASP A 291 17.64 10.09 -11.97
C ASP A 291 17.14 11.01 -10.85
N GLN A 292 16.75 12.25 -11.17
CA GLN A 292 16.17 13.17 -10.20
C GLN A 292 14.89 12.64 -9.56
N LEU A 293 14.04 11.97 -10.34
CA LEU A 293 12.82 11.31 -9.84
C LEU A 293 13.17 10.11 -8.95
N GLY A 294 14.19 9.35 -9.31
CA GLY A 294 14.74 8.26 -8.50
C GLY A 294 15.28 8.74 -7.15
N ILE A 295 16.07 9.82 -7.15
CA ILE A 295 16.59 10.46 -5.92
C ILE A 295 15.45 10.96 -5.04
N GLY A 296 14.45 11.65 -5.61
CA GLY A 296 13.28 12.12 -4.85
C GLY A 296 12.51 10.98 -4.19
N SER A 297 12.29 9.88 -4.92
CA SER A 297 11.65 8.68 -4.37
C SER A 297 12.49 8.02 -3.27
N ALA A 298 13.80 7.95 -3.46
CA ALA A 298 14.72 7.43 -2.46
C ALA A 298 14.72 8.28 -1.18
N LEU A 299 14.78 9.61 -1.30
CA LEU A 299 14.69 10.53 -0.16
C LEU A 299 13.38 10.37 0.59
N PHE A 300 12.26 10.25 -0.12
CA PHE A 300 10.96 9.99 0.50
C PHE A 300 11.02 8.73 1.39
N TYR A 301 11.50 7.60 0.87
CA TYR A 301 11.53 6.34 1.63
C TYR A 301 12.58 6.31 2.73
N VAL A 302 13.73 6.98 2.57
CA VAL A 302 14.72 7.17 3.64
C VAL A 302 14.08 7.92 4.81
N VAL A 303 13.38 9.02 4.52
CA VAL A 303 12.72 9.81 5.57
C VAL A 303 11.53 9.05 6.19
N VAL A 304 10.78 8.26 5.40
CA VAL A 304 9.76 7.34 5.96
C VAL A 304 10.40 6.37 6.94
N LEU A 305 11.54 5.76 6.61
CA LEU A 305 12.24 4.82 7.48
C LEU A 305 12.68 5.49 8.78
N VAL A 306 13.35 6.65 8.69
CA VAL A 306 13.80 7.42 9.86
C VAL A 306 12.61 7.89 10.70
N GLY A 307 11.57 8.46 10.09
CA GLY A 307 10.37 8.93 10.78
C GLY A 307 9.63 7.80 11.52
N SER A 308 9.59 6.61 10.92
CA SER A 308 8.95 5.43 11.54
C SER A 308 9.63 5.00 12.84
N THR A 309 10.91 5.27 13.04
CA THR A 309 11.62 4.96 14.30
C THR A 309 11.13 5.81 15.47
N GLN A 310 10.65 7.03 15.21
CA GLN A 310 10.12 7.96 16.21
C GLN A 310 8.61 7.83 16.44
N LEU A 311 7.92 7.12 15.55
CA LEU A 311 6.46 7.01 15.55
C LEU A 311 5.91 6.56 16.91
N ARG A 312 6.49 5.50 17.51
CA ARG A 312 6.06 4.98 18.80
C ARG A 312 6.10 6.05 19.90
N ARG A 313 7.17 6.86 19.92
CA ARG A 313 7.33 7.93 20.90
C ARG A 313 6.28 9.03 20.71
N ILE A 314 6.02 9.42 19.46
CA ILE A 314 5.06 10.46 19.14
C ILE A 314 3.64 9.98 19.48
N VAL A 315 3.27 8.76 19.07
CA VAL A 315 1.97 8.15 19.36
C VAL A 315 1.72 8.04 20.87
N TYR A 316 2.74 7.68 21.65
CA TYR A 316 2.63 7.62 23.11
C TYR A 316 2.17 8.95 23.74
N HIS A 317 2.61 10.10 23.20
CA HIS A 317 2.29 11.41 23.75
C HIS A 317 0.95 11.98 23.28
N ILE A 318 0.56 11.74 22.03
CA ILE A 318 -0.61 12.43 21.45
C ILE A 318 -1.68 11.47 20.87
N GLY A 319 -1.44 10.16 20.87
CA GLY A 319 -2.38 9.13 20.38
C GLY A 319 -2.40 8.94 18.87
N HIS A 320 -2.93 7.80 18.41
CA HIS A 320 -2.93 7.43 16.98
C HIS A 320 -3.77 8.37 16.12
N GLN A 321 -4.94 8.80 16.60
CA GLN A 321 -5.82 9.73 15.85
C GLN A 321 -5.11 11.04 15.50
N ARG A 322 -4.50 11.69 16.50
CA ARG A 322 -3.84 12.99 16.30
C ARG A 322 -2.59 12.87 15.44
N VAL A 323 -1.82 11.78 15.59
CA VAL A 323 -0.66 11.52 14.74
C VAL A 323 -1.09 11.32 13.30
N THR A 324 -2.16 10.55 13.05
CA THR A 324 -2.75 10.38 11.71
C THR A 324 -3.17 11.73 11.14
N ALA A 325 -3.90 12.53 11.92
CA ALA A 325 -4.36 13.85 11.49
C ALA A 325 -3.20 14.78 11.09
N LEU A 326 -2.15 14.88 11.93
CA LEU A 326 -0.96 15.68 11.63
C LEU A 326 -0.24 15.19 10.37
N GLY A 327 -0.11 13.88 10.22
CA GLY A 327 0.46 13.28 9.01
C GLY A 327 -0.34 13.66 7.76
N VAL A 328 -1.68 13.57 7.82
CA VAL A 328 -2.57 13.92 6.68
C VAL A 328 -2.51 15.42 6.36
N VAL A 329 -2.49 16.30 7.37
CA VAL A 329 -2.27 17.74 7.17
C VAL A 329 -0.91 17.98 6.49
N GLY A 330 0.15 17.35 6.97
CA GLY A 330 1.48 17.43 6.37
C GLY A 330 1.51 16.94 4.91
N MET A 331 0.76 15.87 4.60
CA MET A 331 0.60 15.39 3.21
C MET A 331 -0.10 16.41 2.30
N GLY A 332 -0.90 17.34 2.84
CA GLY A 332 -1.46 18.45 2.09
C GLY A 332 -0.40 19.44 1.61
N LEU A 333 0.71 19.57 2.35
CA LEU A 333 1.83 20.43 1.93
C LEU A 333 2.55 19.90 0.67
N TYR A 334 2.52 18.59 0.40
CA TYR A 334 3.19 18.03 -0.78
C TYR A 334 2.65 18.62 -2.09
N PRO A 335 1.35 18.51 -2.45
CA PRO A 335 0.84 19.12 -3.68
C PRO A 335 0.89 20.64 -3.67
N PHE A 336 0.77 21.28 -2.49
CA PHE A 336 0.91 22.72 -2.35
C PHE A 336 2.31 23.20 -2.76
N LEU A 337 3.34 22.64 -2.15
CA LEU A 337 4.73 22.99 -2.44
C LEU A 337 5.17 22.53 -3.83
N LEU A 338 4.67 21.38 -4.30
CA LEU A 338 4.92 20.91 -5.66
C LEU A 338 4.45 21.92 -6.68
N ALA A 339 3.26 22.49 -6.52
CA ALA A 339 2.73 23.53 -7.40
C ALA A 339 3.58 24.82 -7.43
N LEU A 340 4.36 25.09 -6.40
CA LEU A 340 5.27 26.23 -6.28
C LEU A 340 6.71 25.91 -6.69
N SER A 341 7.06 24.64 -6.81
CA SER A 341 8.44 24.19 -7.08
C SER A 341 8.89 24.57 -8.50
N ARG A 342 10.16 24.91 -8.63
CA ARG A 342 10.78 25.32 -9.89
C ARG A 342 12.08 24.59 -10.19
N THR A 343 12.68 23.97 -9.20
CA THR A 343 14.00 23.34 -9.30
C THR A 343 13.96 21.89 -8.80
N PRO A 344 14.90 21.04 -9.23
CA PRO A 344 15.04 19.69 -8.65
C PRO A 344 15.29 19.71 -7.13
N LEU A 345 15.96 20.73 -6.61
CA LEU A 345 16.22 20.88 -5.18
C LEU A 345 14.94 21.08 -4.38
N ASP A 346 14.00 21.88 -4.91
CA ASP A 346 12.68 22.04 -4.31
C ASP A 346 11.96 20.70 -4.22
N PHE A 347 12.02 19.91 -5.31
CA PHE A 347 11.41 18.58 -5.38
C PHE A 347 12.01 17.61 -4.34
N TYR A 348 13.33 17.65 -4.12
CA TYR A 348 13.98 16.82 -3.09
C TYR A 348 13.50 17.19 -1.68
N GLY A 349 13.43 18.47 -1.36
CA GLY A 349 12.89 18.96 -0.08
C GLY A 349 11.43 18.55 0.13
N ILE A 350 10.61 18.66 -0.93
CA ILE A 350 9.20 18.25 -0.92
C ILE A 350 9.06 16.73 -0.72
N SER A 351 9.91 15.95 -1.38
CA SER A 351 9.94 14.48 -1.22
C SER A 351 10.29 14.08 0.20
N ALA A 352 11.28 14.72 0.82
CA ALA A 352 11.63 14.49 2.23
C ALA A 352 10.48 14.84 3.17
N LEU A 353 9.82 15.99 2.98
CA LEU A 353 8.66 16.41 3.76
C LEU A 353 7.47 15.44 3.57
N GLY A 354 7.26 14.98 2.33
CA GLY A 354 6.26 13.96 2.00
C GLY A 354 6.53 12.66 2.75
N GLY A 355 7.78 12.20 2.79
CA GLY A 355 8.21 11.02 3.53
C GLY A 355 7.95 11.14 5.04
N LEU A 356 8.26 12.30 5.63
CA LEU A 356 7.98 12.58 7.04
C LEU A 356 6.47 12.53 7.32
N SER A 357 5.69 13.19 6.50
CA SER A 357 4.23 13.23 6.63
C SER A 357 3.61 11.85 6.49
N TRP A 358 4.09 11.05 5.52
CA TRP A 358 3.66 9.68 5.33
C TRP A 358 4.07 8.76 6.48
N SER A 359 5.24 8.93 7.07
CA SER A 359 5.68 8.13 8.23
C SER A 359 4.71 8.27 9.41
N LEU A 360 4.13 9.46 9.59
CA LEU A 360 3.12 9.72 10.62
C LEU A 360 1.75 9.15 10.21
N ALA A 361 1.22 9.55 9.04
CA ALA A 361 -0.08 9.11 8.59
C ALA A 361 -0.11 7.60 8.37
N GLY A 362 0.75 7.06 7.51
CA GLY A 362 0.79 5.65 7.12
C GLY A 362 1.12 4.71 8.28
N GLY A 363 1.91 5.17 9.25
CA GLY A 363 2.27 4.37 10.42
C GLY A 363 1.21 4.35 11.52
N ALA A 364 0.31 5.34 11.58
CA ALA A 364 -0.66 5.48 12.67
C ALA A 364 -2.10 5.12 12.30
N TYR A 365 -2.55 5.35 11.04
CA TYR A 365 -3.97 5.25 10.69
C TYR A 365 -4.56 3.85 10.88
N ALA A 366 -3.79 2.79 10.67
CA ALA A 366 -4.27 1.42 10.84
C ALA A 366 -4.62 1.13 12.32
N ASN A 367 -3.75 1.55 13.24
CA ASN A 367 -3.99 1.41 14.67
C ASN A 367 -5.14 2.32 15.13
N TYR A 368 -5.19 3.56 14.63
CA TYR A 368 -6.32 4.46 14.87
C TYR A 368 -7.66 3.81 14.51
N MET A 369 -7.75 3.16 13.35
CA MET A 369 -8.97 2.43 12.98
C MET A 369 -9.26 1.27 13.94
N LEU A 370 -8.25 0.46 14.26
CA LEU A 370 -8.43 -0.72 15.12
C LEU A 370 -8.85 -0.37 16.55
N GLU A 371 -8.53 0.84 17.04
CA GLU A 371 -9.01 1.35 18.34
C GLU A 371 -10.52 1.58 18.37
N HIS A 372 -11.15 1.82 17.20
CA HIS A 372 -12.58 2.10 17.07
C HIS A 372 -13.41 0.88 16.62
N ILE A 373 -12.76 -0.28 16.43
CA ILE A 373 -13.40 -1.51 15.97
C ILE A 373 -13.54 -2.50 17.13
N PRO A 374 -14.77 -3.02 17.40
CA PRO A 374 -14.97 -4.08 18.38
C PRO A 374 -14.14 -5.33 18.02
N ALA A 375 -13.49 -5.94 19.02
CA ALA A 375 -12.55 -7.05 18.80
C ALA A 375 -13.21 -8.27 18.14
N HIS A 376 -14.47 -8.55 18.47
CA HIS A 376 -15.24 -9.70 17.96
C HIS A 376 -15.79 -9.50 16.54
N ASP A 377 -15.80 -8.25 16.02
CA ASP A 377 -16.48 -7.91 14.75
C ASP A 377 -15.51 -7.31 13.71
N ARG A 378 -14.19 -7.37 13.97
CA ARG A 378 -13.14 -6.77 13.12
C ARG A 378 -13.30 -7.04 11.63
N PRO A 379 -13.62 -8.27 11.18
CA PRO A 379 -13.73 -8.56 9.74
C PRO A 379 -14.76 -7.69 9.02
N ALA A 380 -15.95 -7.49 9.61
CA ALA A 380 -17.04 -6.70 9.01
C ALA A 380 -16.67 -5.22 8.88
N TYR A 381 -16.07 -4.65 9.93
CA TYR A 381 -15.63 -3.26 9.93
C TYR A 381 -14.49 -2.99 8.95
N LEU A 382 -13.49 -3.88 8.89
CA LEU A 382 -12.39 -3.79 7.94
C LEU A 382 -12.86 -4.00 6.49
N ALA A 383 -13.88 -4.82 6.26
CA ALA A 383 -14.49 -4.97 4.94
C ALA A 383 -15.08 -3.63 4.44
N TRP A 384 -15.83 -2.92 5.29
CA TRP A 384 -16.34 -1.58 4.96
C TRP A 384 -15.24 -0.56 4.73
N TYR A 385 -14.19 -0.58 5.56
CA TYR A 385 -13.03 0.26 5.32
C TYR A 385 -12.39 -0.02 3.95
N ASN A 386 -12.23 -1.28 3.56
CA ASN A 386 -11.70 -1.64 2.25
C ASN A 386 -12.59 -1.17 1.10
N VAL A 387 -13.92 -1.22 1.26
CA VAL A 387 -14.87 -0.65 0.27
C VAL A 387 -14.65 0.85 0.16
N VAL A 388 -14.62 1.57 1.28
CA VAL A 388 -14.38 3.03 1.30
C VAL A 388 -13.04 3.38 0.68
N LEU A 389 -11.97 2.66 1.01
CA LEU A 389 -10.63 2.87 0.46
C LEU A 389 -10.63 2.69 -1.07
N ASN A 390 -11.11 1.55 -1.56
CA ASN A 390 -11.08 1.26 -3.01
C ASN A 390 -12.03 2.17 -3.80
N ALA A 391 -13.19 2.53 -3.26
CA ALA A 391 -14.07 3.52 -3.86
C ALA A 391 -13.41 4.90 -3.95
N SER A 392 -12.71 5.32 -2.89
CA SER A 392 -11.95 6.58 -2.87
C SER A 392 -10.80 6.59 -3.87
N ILE A 393 -10.08 5.46 -4.01
CA ILE A 393 -9.02 5.30 -5.01
C ILE A 393 -9.63 5.44 -6.42
N LEU A 394 -10.68 4.68 -6.71
CA LEU A 394 -11.33 4.68 -8.03
C LEU A 394 -11.84 6.07 -8.39
N ILE A 395 -12.66 6.66 -7.53
CA ILE A 395 -13.27 7.96 -7.78
C ILE A 395 -12.19 9.06 -7.83
N GLY A 396 -11.27 9.09 -6.87
CA GLY A 396 -10.23 10.12 -6.79
C GLY A 396 -9.28 10.09 -7.97
N SER A 397 -8.80 8.90 -8.35
CA SER A 397 -7.86 8.76 -9.47
C SER A 397 -8.46 9.16 -10.82
N LEU A 398 -9.77 9.00 -11.00
CA LEU A 398 -10.45 9.41 -12.25
C LEU A 398 -10.92 10.87 -12.18
N ALA A 399 -11.50 11.31 -11.07
CA ALA A 399 -12.03 12.65 -10.93
C ALA A 399 -10.93 13.73 -10.86
N GLY A 400 -9.80 13.43 -10.22
CA GLY A 400 -8.70 14.40 -10.08
C GLY A 400 -8.21 14.95 -11.39
N PRO A 401 -7.81 14.12 -12.37
CA PRO A 401 -7.43 14.59 -13.69
C PRO A 401 -8.54 15.29 -14.46
N LEU A 402 -9.79 14.86 -14.35
CA LEU A 402 -10.93 15.53 -14.99
C LEU A 402 -11.12 16.95 -14.46
N ILE A 403 -11.00 17.12 -13.14
CA ILE A 403 -11.02 18.46 -12.51
C ILE A 403 -9.83 19.29 -12.99
N ALA A 404 -8.62 18.71 -12.99
CA ALA A 404 -7.42 19.41 -13.44
C ALA A 404 -7.48 19.85 -14.91
N ASN A 405 -8.17 19.10 -15.78
CA ASN A 405 -8.40 19.49 -17.17
C ASN A 405 -9.32 20.73 -17.31
N GLN A 406 -10.22 20.94 -16.34
CA GLN A 406 -11.14 22.08 -16.38
C GLN A 406 -10.54 23.35 -15.79
N ILE A 407 -9.85 23.24 -14.64
CA ILE A 407 -9.36 24.40 -13.90
C ILE A 407 -7.85 24.65 -14.05
N GLY A 408 -7.14 23.73 -14.72
CA GLY A 408 -5.69 23.76 -14.86
C GLY A 408 -4.96 22.94 -13.79
N LEU A 409 -3.74 22.49 -14.13
CA LEU A 409 -2.94 21.59 -13.29
C LEU A 409 -2.53 22.24 -11.94
N ILE A 410 -2.05 23.50 -11.98
CA ILE A 410 -1.58 24.22 -10.78
C ILE A 410 -2.76 24.54 -9.84
N PRO A 411 -3.87 25.14 -10.29
CA PRO A 411 -5.03 25.34 -9.43
C PRO A 411 -5.59 24.05 -8.83
N ALA A 412 -5.59 22.94 -9.60
CA ALA A 412 -6.02 21.64 -9.09
C ALA A 412 -5.13 21.13 -7.96
N LEU A 413 -3.79 21.28 -8.07
CA LEU A 413 -2.87 20.92 -7.00
C LEU A 413 -3.12 21.72 -5.73
N PHE A 414 -3.39 23.03 -5.81
CA PHE A 414 -3.78 23.85 -4.66
C PHE A 414 -5.11 23.41 -4.05
N ALA A 415 -6.12 23.17 -4.88
CA ALA A 415 -7.41 22.68 -4.40
C ALA A 415 -7.30 21.33 -3.67
N PHE A 416 -6.51 20.40 -4.21
CA PHE A 416 -6.32 19.09 -3.59
C PHE A 416 -5.40 19.17 -2.35
N ALA A 417 -4.48 20.12 -2.28
CA ALA A 417 -3.73 20.44 -1.07
C ALA A 417 -4.68 20.89 0.06
N ALA A 418 -5.58 21.83 -0.25
CA ALA A 418 -6.60 22.28 0.70
C ALA A 418 -7.52 21.13 1.13
N ALA A 419 -7.99 20.29 0.20
CA ALA A 419 -8.82 19.12 0.50
C ALA A 419 -8.12 18.14 1.45
N ARG A 420 -6.81 17.85 1.26
CA ARG A 420 -6.02 16.99 2.18
C ARG A 420 -5.88 17.61 3.56
N THR A 421 -5.60 18.90 3.62
CA THR A 421 -5.47 19.64 4.89
C THR A 421 -6.80 19.61 5.66
N LEU A 422 -7.92 19.88 4.98
CA LEU A 422 -9.26 19.79 5.56
C LEU A 422 -9.60 18.37 6.03
N ALA A 423 -9.22 17.34 5.27
CA ALA A 423 -9.39 15.95 5.68
C ALA A 423 -8.59 15.63 6.97
N GLY A 424 -7.35 16.11 7.06
CA GLY A 424 -6.55 15.99 8.29
C GLY A 424 -7.18 16.69 9.50
N MET A 425 -7.71 17.90 9.31
CA MET A 425 -8.45 18.62 10.34
C MET A 425 -9.75 17.88 10.74
N ALA A 426 -10.43 17.26 9.77
CA ALA A 426 -11.60 16.45 10.03
C ALA A 426 -11.29 15.23 10.88
N ILE A 427 -10.17 14.52 10.60
CA ILE A 427 -9.68 13.41 11.44
C ILE A 427 -9.40 13.91 12.87
N TRP A 428 -8.77 15.07 13.02
CA TRP A 428 -8.47 15.64 14.33
C TRP A 428 -9.70 15.89 15.16
N LYS A 429 -10.77 16.41 14.54
CA LYS A 429 -11.95 16.91 15.24
C LYS A 429 -13.05 15.87 15.40
N TRP A 430 -13.28 15.02 14.41
CA TRP A 430 -14.43 14.12 14.31
C TRP A 430 -14.06 12.63 14.18
N GLY A 431 -12.79 12.30 14.07
CA GLY A 431 -12.28 10.95 13.93
C GLY A 431 -12.28 10.13 15.22
#